data_ca07318b9886a3c0459d5377d9c77c44
#
_entry.id   ca07318b9886a3c0459d5377d9c77c44
#
_cell.length_a   1.000
_cell.length_b   1.000
_cell.length_c   1.000
_cell.angle_alpha   90.00
_cell.angle_beta   90.00
_cell.angle_gamma   90.00
#
_symmetry.space_group_name_H-M   'P 1'
#
loop_
_entity.id
_entity.type
_entity.pdbx_description
1 polymer ?
#
loop_
_entity_poly.entity_id
_entity_poly.type
_entity_poly.pdbx_seq_one_letter_code
_entity_poly.pdbx_strand_id
1 'polypeptide(L)'
;MRKHYLDNIRWVTVATVVLYHVFYMYNAEGVAGVVGRITQMEVQYQDLFQYIVYPWIMPLLFIVSGISSRLYLEKHSHKEFIRSRTVKLLVPCTIGLFAFQFIQGYVNVSLSGVTNNPEMPAIGVVIATILSGIGVLWYIQMLWLFLLALVLIRKVEKDRLWNLCKKTGIVAILLFTPFVWGAGQILNTPVIVVYRFGLYFFVFLLGYFVFSHDEVIEVLKKWFWLFLASSVVLCVLFCWMFFGFNYADNPIYKTPHFLVYGYFASLAFIGGMAKYGDVSNGFTEWMTKRSFGLYVFHYLGISAFALYIAKPGLVPPIASYILTIVAGFGGAYLLNAIISRIPFWRWAVLGISKKKEAKNVKG
;
A
#
# COMPACT_ATOMS: atom_id res chain seq x y z
N MET A 1 4.73 22.72 12.12
CA MET A 1 5.53 22.63 10.89
C MET A 1 5.05 21.44 10.06
N ARG A 2 5.07 21.46 8.73
CA ARG A 2 4.70 20.30 7.89
C ARG A 2 5.84 19.28 7.93
N LYS A 3 5.52 18.02 8.19
CA LYS A 3 6.51 16.92 8.20
C LYS A 3 6.64 16.37 6.79
N HIS A 4 7.60 16.89 6.00
CA HIS A 4 7.77 16.51 4.60
C HIS A 4 8.19 15.04 4.46
N TYR A 5 8.93 14.49 5.42
CA TYR A 5 9.32 13.08 5.41
C TYR A 5 8.14 12.12 5.32
N LEU A 6 6.98 12.45 5.91
CA LEU A 6 5.77 11.60 5.81
C LEU A 6 5.20 11.58 4.39
N ASP A 7 5.23 12.72 3.71
CA ASP A 7 4.81 12.81 2.31
C ASP A 7 5.81 12.07 1.42
N ASN A 8 7.11 12.18 1.73
CA ASN A 8 8.18 11.49 1.02
C ASN A 8 8.11 9.96 1.22
N ILE A 9 7.85 9.47 2.44
CA ILE A 9 7.60 8.03 2.66
C ILE A 9 6.46 7.55 1.77
N ARG A 10 5.34 8.28 1.69
CA ARG A 10 4.18 7.84 0.91
C ARG A 10 4.49 7.67 -0.57
N TRP A 11 5.08 8.69 -1.21
CA TRP A 11 5.31 8.60 -2.65
C TRP A 11 6.42 7.60 -2.99
N VAL A 12 7.48 7.50 -2.17
CA VAL A 12 8.54 6.49 -2.34
C VAL A 12 7.95 5.08 -2.21
N THR A 13 7.15 4.84 -1.16
CA THR A 13 6.51 3.53 -0.96
C THR A 13 5.54 3.20 -2.11
N VAL A 14 4.76 4.17 -2.61
CA VAL A 14 3.89 3.94 -3.77
C VAL A 14 4.71 3.61 -5.02
N ALA A 15 5.82 4.31 -5.27
CA ALA A 15 6.72 3.99 -6.38
C ALA A 15 7.30 2.55 -6.23
N THR A 16 7.68 2.17 -5.01
CA THR A 16 8.12 0.79 -4.71
C THR A 16 7.00 -0.24 -4.96
N VAL A 17 5.74 0.09 -4.61
CA VAL A 17 4.57 -0.76 -4.91
C VAL A 17 4.38 -0.95 -6.41
N VAL A 18 4.59 0.08 -7.22
CA VAL A 18 4.52 -0.06 -8.69
C VAL A 18 5.59 -1.04 -9.18
N LEU A 19 6.84 -0.87 -8.75
CA LEU A 19 7.92 -1.80 -9.10
C LEU A 19 7.63 -3.22 -8.59
N TYR A 20 7.15 -3.36 -7.34
CA TYR A 20 6.74 -4.65 -6.79
C TYR A 20 5.73 -5.37 -7.70
N HIS A 21 4.70 -4.67 -8.18
CA HIS A 21 3.69 -5.28 -9.03
C HIS A 21 4.19 -5.65 -10.42
N VAL A 22 5.25 -5.00 -10.94
CA VAL A 22 5.92 -5.42 -12.18
C VAL A 22 6.59 -6.78 -11.99
N PHE A 23 7.39 -6.94 -10.93
CA PHE A 23 8.03 -8.22 -10.63
C PHE A 23 7.00 -9.29 -10.25
N TYR A 24 5.98 -8.91 -9.46
CA TYR A 24 4.87 -9.78 -9.09
C TYR A 24 4.14 -10.34 -10.32
N MET A 25 3.95 -9.55 -11.38
CA MET A 25 3.26 -9.96 -12.60
C MET A 25 3.96 -11.11 -13.33
N TYR A 26 5.26 -11.22 -13.20
CA TYR A 26 6.11 -12.20 -13.89
C TYR A 26 6.79 -13.19 -12.94
N ASN A 27 6.31 -13.33 -11.70
CA ASN A 27 6.97 -14.18 -10.72
C ASN A 27 6.88 -15.69 -11.07
N ALA A 28 7.81 -16.46 -10.53
CA ALA A 28 7.91 -17.89 -10.79
C ALA A 28 7.12 -18.74 -9.75
N GLU A 29 6.55 -18.11 -8.69
CA GLU A 29 5.93 -18.84 -7.58
C GLU A 29 4.49 -19.28 -7.82
N GLY A 30 3.97 -19.08 -9.04
CA GLY A 30 2.64 -19.56 -9.43
C GLY A 30 1.46 -18.85 -8.76
N VAL A 31 1.62 -17.57 -8.46
CA VAL A 31 0.53 -16.76 -7.89
C VAL A 31 -0.62 -16.61 -8.88
N ALA A 32 -1.85 -16.69 -8.40
CA ALA A 32 -3.03 -16.56 -9.26
C ALA A 32 -3.22 -15.12 -9.79
N GLY A 33 -3.71 -14.99 -11.03
CA GLY A 33 -4.06 -13.70 -11.64
C GLY A 33 -2.88 -12.88 -12.17
N VAL A 34 -1.74 -13.54 -12.40
CA VAL A 34 -0.55 -12.97 -13.04
C VAL A 34 -0.18 -13.75 -14.31
N VAL A 35 0.72 -13.21 -15.12
CA VAL A 35 1.25 -13.92 -16.30
C VAL A 35 2.12 -15.10 -15.87
N GLY A 36 2.85 -14.95 -14.78
CA GLY A 36 3.83 -15.90 -14.31
C GLY A 36 5.16 -15.79 -15.05
N ARG A 37 5.99 -16.81 -14.92
CA ARG A 37 7.36 -16.84 -15.44
C ARG A 37 7.40 -16.66 -16.96
N ILE A 38 8.13 -15.66 -17.41
CA ILE A 38 8.36 -15.37 -18.84
C ILE A 38 9.81 -15.61 -19.26
N THR A 39 10.71 -15.92 -18.33
CA THR A 39 12.12 -16.22 -18.61
C THR A 39 12.34 -17.73 -18.71
N GLN A 40 13.41 -18.13 -19.42
CA GLN A 40 13.86 -19.52 -19.53
C GLN A 40 14.91 -19.88 -18.47
N MET A 41 15.19 -18.98 -17.51
CA MET A 41 16.19 -19.21 -16.47
C MET A 41 15.72 -20.29 -15.50
N GLU A 42 16.61 -21.18 -15.08
CA GLU A 42 16.31 -22.21 -14.06
C GLU A 42 15.87 -21.54 -12.75
N VAL A 43 16.57 -20.50 -12.34
CA VAL A 43 16.25 -19.70 -11.15
C VAL A 43 16.01 -18.25 -11.55
N GLN A 44 14.86 -17.70 -11.19
CA GLN A 44 14.46 -16.34 -11.53
C GLN A 44 14.88 -15.36 -10.41
N TYR A 45 16.18 -14.99 -10.37
CA TYR A 45 16.76 -14.16 -9.31
C TYR A 45 16.12 -12.76 -9.16
N GLN A 46 15.53 -12.22 -10.23
CA GLN A 46 14.81 -10.94 -10.16
C GLN A 46 13.60 -10.98 -9.23
N ASP A 47 13.05 -12.16 -8.91
CA ASP A 47 11.97 -12.31 -7.95
C ASP A 47 12.40 -11.98 -6.52
N LEU A 48 13.70 -11.96 -6.24
CA LEU A 48 14.26 -11.55 -4.95
C LEU A 48 13.78 -10.17 -4.51
N PHE A 49 13.52 -9.26 -5.47
CA PHE A 49 12.98 -7.93 -5.17
C PHE A 49 11.68 -8.00 -4.38
N GLN A 50 10.81 -8.96 -4.68
CA GLN A 50 9.53 -9.14 -4.00
C GLN A 50 9.73 -9.54 -2.53
N TYR A 51 10.66 -10.45 -2.25
CA TYR A 51 10.99 -10.87 -0.87
C TYR A 51 11.59 -9.73 -0.05
N ILE A 52 12.39 -8.87 -0.70
CA ILE A 52 12.98 -7.68 -0.05
C ILE A 52 11.90 -6.67 0.33
N VAL A 53 10.89 -6.44 -0.50
CA VAL A 53 9.97 -5.30 -0.29
C VAL A 53 8.64 -5.68 0.33
N TYR A 54 8.09 -6.84 0.02
CA TYR A 54 6.73 -7.22 0.40
C TYR A 54 6.45 -7.22 1.91
N PRO A 55 7.35 -7.68 2.81
CA PRO A 55 7.06 -7.73 4.24
C PRO A 55 6.81 -6.37 4.89
N TRP A 56 7.40 -5.28 4.39
CA TRP A 56 7.39 -3.98 5.06
C TRP A 56 6.58 -2.89 4.35
N ILE A 57 6.34 -2.99 3.02
CA ILE A 57 5.68 -1.89 2.29
C ILE A 57 4.28 -1.57 2.83
N MET A 58 3.48 -2.58 3.14
CA MET A 58 2.12 -2.36 3.63
C MET A 58 2.09 -1.98 5.11
N PRO A 59 2.82 -2.65 6.04
CA PRO A 59 2.97 -2.18 7.42
C PRO A 59 3.40 -0.71 7.50
N LEU A 60 4.40 -0.30 6.72
CA LEU A 60 4.86 1.09 6.66
C LEU A 60 3.74 2.06 6.28
N LEU A 61 2.96 1.76 5.23
CA LEU A 61 1.84 2.62 4.81
C LEU A 61 0.77 2.74 5.89
N PHE A 62 0.45 1.65 6.61
CA PHE A 62 -0.50 1.70 7.71
C PHE A 62 0.03 2.50 8.90
N ILE A 63 1.31 2.35 9.28
CA ILE A 63 1.94 3.19 10.33
C ILE A 63 1.83 4.68 9.96
N VAL A 64 2.26 5.05 8.75
CA VAL A 64 2.22 6.44 8.27
C VAL A 64 0.80 6.98 8.18
N SER A 65 -0.18 6.11 7.88
CA SER A 65 -1.60 6.49 7.90
C SER A 65 -2.12 6.74 9.31
N GLY A 66 -1.65 5.97 10.31
CA GLY A 66 -1.90 6.22 11.72
C GLY A 66 -1.36 7.58 12.18
N ILE A 67 -0.08 7.84 11.93
CA ILE A 67 0.57 9.14 12.23
C ILE A 67 -0.23 10.29 11.62
N SER A 68 -0.59 10.17 10.35
CA SER A 68 -1.31 11.21 9.62
C SER A 68 -2.73 11.43 10.11
N SER A 69 -3.35 10.38 10.62
CA SER A 69 -4.68 10.45 11.22
C SER A 69 -4.65 11.24 12.52
N ARG A 70 -3.60 11.06 13.34
CA ARG A 70 -3.39 11.87 14.55
C ARG A 70 -3.24 13.35 14.19
N LEU A 71 -2.29 13.68 13.29
CA LEU A 71 -2.03 15.06 12.88
C LEU A 71 -3.25 15.76 12.27
N TYR A 72 -4.13 15.02 11.61
CA TYR A 72 -5.37 15.58 11.07
C TYR A 72 -6.40 15.84 12.19
N LEU A 73 -6.57 14.89 13.11
CA LEU A 73 -7.54 14.95 14.19
C LEU A 73 -7.19 15.96 15.29
N GLU A 74 -5.95 16.46 15.34
CA GLU A 74 -5.57 17.60 16.19
C GLU A 74 -6.20 18.92 15.72
N LYS A 75 -6.55 19.03 14.45
CA LYS A 75 -7.02 20.28 13.83
C LYS A 75 -8.46 20.22 13.35
N HIS A 76 -9.08 19.04 13.35
CA HIS A 76 -10.39 18.81 12.75
C HIS A 76 -11.26 17.94 13.65
N SER A 77 -12.59 18.17 13.59
CA SER A 77 -13.57 17.34 14.28
C SER A 77 -13.64 15.91 13.72
N HIS A 78 -14.16 14.97 14.55
CA HIS A 78 -14.40 13.59 14.10
C HIS A 78 -15.34 13.52 12.88
N LYS A 79 -16.35 14.39 12.82
CA LYS A 79 -17.30 14.45 11.68
C LYS A 79 -16.62 14.87 10.40
N GLU A 80 -15.79 15.91 10.44
CA GLU A 80 -15.01 16.37 9.27
C GLU A 80 -14.01 15.31 8.84
N PHE A 81 -13.34 14.65 9.79
CA PHE A 81 -12.42 13.57 9.51
C PHE A 81 -13.09 12.42 8.75
N ILE A 82 -14.19 11.85 9.31
CA ILE A 82 -14.93 10.76 8.66
C ILE A 82 -15.41 11.18 7.28
N ARG A 83 -16.04 12.37 7.16
CA ARG A 83 -16.56 12.85 5.87
C ARG A 83 -15.46 12.97 4.83
N SER A 84 -14.33 13.59 5.20
CA SER A 84 -13.19 13.75 4.29
C SER A 84 -12.60 12.40 3.86
N ARG A 85 -12.45 11.46 4.80
CA ARG A 85 -11.87 10.14 4.54
C ARG A 85 -12.82 9.24 3.77
N THR A 86 -14.13 9.31 4.01
CA THR A 86 -15.13 8.57 3.23
C THR A 86 -15.08 8.98 1.77
N VAL A 87 -15.07 10.26 1.46
CA VAL A 87 -14.97 10.73 0.07
C VAL A 87 -13.65 10.28 -0.58
N LYS A 88 -12.54 10.38 0.16
CA LYS A 88 -11.22 10.08 -0.41
C LYS A 88 -10.91 8.59 -0.54
N LEU A 89 -11.46 7.74 0.32
CA LEU A 89 -11.09 6.32 0.39
C LEU A 89 -12.24 5.39 -0.02
N LEU A 90 -13.46 5.62 0.52
CA LEU A 90 -14.59 4.72 0.28
C LEU A 90 -15.20 4.94 -1.11
N VAL A 91 -15.35 6.20 -1.55
CA VAL A 91 -15.94 6.50 -2.88
C VAL A 91 -15.16 5.83 -4.02
N PRO A 92 -13.80 5.89 -4.08
CA PRO A 92 -13.04 5.15 -5.10
C PRO A 92 -13.23 3.64 -5.08
N CYS A 93 -13.39 3.03 -3.89
CA CYS A 93 -13.56 1.57 -3.76
C CYS A 93 -15.02 1.10 -3.92
N THR A 94 -15.97 1.98 -4.04
CA THR A 94 -17.39 1.67 -4.23
C THR A 94 -17.90 2.23 -5.55
N ILE A 95 -18.21 3.52 -5.60
CA ILE A 95 -18.68 4.17 -6.85
C ILE A 95 -17.62 4.06 -7.95
N GLY A 96 -16.33 4.29 -7.62
CA GLY A 96 -15.23 4.17 -8.56
C GLY A 96 -15.06 2.76 -9.13
N LEU A 97 -15.43 1.74 -8.36
CA LEU A 97 -15.41 0.34 -8.80
C LEU A 97 -16.32 0.14 -10.02
N PHE A 98 -17.55 0.63 -9.95
CA PHE A 98 -18.52 0.53 -11.04
C PHE A 98 -18.29 1.55 -12.16
N ALA A 99 -17.73 2.72 -11.83
CA ALA A 99 -17.50 3.78 -12.82
C ALA A 99 -16.26 3.56 -13.70
N PHE A 100 -15.20 2.92 -13.16
CA PHE A 100 -13.92 2.81 -13.86
C PHE A 100 -13.16 1.51 -13.56
N GLN A 101 -13.10 1.04 -12.31
CA GLN A 101 -12.20 -0.05 -11.92
C GLN A 101 -12.63 -1.43 -12.47
N PHE A 102 -13.88 -1.56 -12.98
CA PHE A 102 -14.30 -2.75 -13.71
C PHE A 102 -13.39 -3.04 -14.93
N ILE A 103 -12.75 -2.00 -15.52
CA ILE A 103 -11.77 -2.16 -16.60
C ILE A 103 -10.55 -2.94 -16.09
N GLN A 104 -10.04 -2.58 -14.91
CA GLN A 104 -8.99 -3.34 -14.23
C GLN A 104 -9.44 -4.76 -13.95
N GLY A 105 -10.67 -4.93 -13.48
CA GLY A 105 -11.25 -6.24 -13.19
C GLY A 105 -11.33 -7.10 -14.43
N TYR A 106 -11.75 -6.56 -15.58
CA TYR A 106 -11.78 -7.29 -16.85
C TYR A 106 -10.39 -7.80 -17.25
N VAL A 107 -9.37 -6.96 -17.15
CA VAL A 107 -7.99 -7.37 -17.44
C VAL A 107 -7.54 -8.49 -16.49
N ASN A 108 -7.86 -8.39 -15.20
CA ASN A 108 -7.48 -9.40 -14.20
C ASN A 108 -8.15 -10.76 -14.47
N VAL A 109 -9.47 -10.78 -14.74
CA VAL A 109 -10.16 -12.06 -15.04
C VAL A 109 -9.75 -12.64 -16.39
N SER A 110 -9.32 -11.80 -17.35
CA SER A 110 -8.74 -12.26 -18.61
C SER A 110 -7.35 -12.87 -18.41
N LEU A 111 -6.53 -12.32 -17.52
CA LEU A 111 -5.22 -12.89 -17.13
C LEU A 111 -5.39 -14.27 -16.49
N SER A 112 -6.38 -14.42 -15.58
CA SER A 112 -6.65 -15.69 -14.90
C SER A 112 -7.39 -16.73 -15.75
N GLY A 113 -7.76 -16.38 -16.99
CA GLY A 113 -8.46 -17.29 -17.91
C GLY A 113 -9.96 -17.46 -17.63
N VAL A 114 -10.53 -16.78 -16.63
CA VAL A 114 -11.96 -16.88 -16.25
C VAL A 114 -12.86 -16.46 -17.40
N THR A 115 -12.46 -15.48 -18.22
CA THR A 115 -13.25 -15.05 -19.39
C THR A 115 -13.38 -16.11 -20.48
N ASN A 116 -12.48 -17.08 -20.51
CA ASN A 116 -12.43 -18.14 -21.51
C ASN A 116 -12.90 -19.50 -20.96
N ASN A 117 -13.38 -19.54 -19.71
CA ASN A 117 -13.90 -20.77 -19.12
C ASN A 117 -15.35 -21.02 -19.57
N PRO A 118 -15.61 -22.05 -20.39
CA PRO A 118 -16.95 -22.34 -20.92
C PRO A 118 -17.96 -22.78 -19.84
N GLU A 119 -17.47 -23.21 -18.67
CA GLU A 119 -18.34 -23.62 -17.55
C GLU A 119 -18.79 -22.42 -16.70
N MET A 120 -18.18 -21.26 -16.88
CA MET A 120 -18.52 -20.05 -16.13
C MET A 120 -19.70 -19.33 -16.79
N PRO A 121 -20.86 -19.21 -16.10
CA PRO A 121 -21.98 -18.46 -16.66
C PRO A 121 -21.62 -16.96 -16.82
N ALA A 122 -22.21 -16.31 -17.82
CA ALA A 122 -21.91 -14.90 -18.15
C ALA A 122 -22.06 -13.96 -16.93
N ILE A 123 -23.08 -14.18 -16.11
CA ILE A 123 -23.27 -13.39 -14.86
C ILE A 123 -22.13 -13.61 -13.88
N GLY A 124 -21.56 -14.81 -13.80
CA GLY A 124 -20.39 -15.12 -12.99
C GLY A 124 -19.16 -14.35 -13.45
N VAL A 125 -18.93 -14.25 -14.77
CA VAL A 125 -17.85 -13.45 -15.36
C VAL A 125 -18.02 -11.97 -15.04
N VAL A 126 -19.24 -11.42 -15.11
CA VAL A 126 -19.54 -10.02 -14.75
C VAL A 126 -19.25 -9.77 -13.28
N ILE A 127 -19.70 -10.63 -12.37
CA ILE A 127 -19.45 -10.50 -10.94
C ILE A 127 -17.94 -10.59 -10.65
N ALA A 128 -17.25 -11.58 -11.23
CA ALA A 128 -15.81 -11.72 -11.10
C ALA A 128 -15.05 -10.48 -11.60
N THR A 129 -15.48 -9.91 -12.73
CA THR A 129 -14.93 -8.68 -13.29
C THR A 129 -15.08 -7.50 -12.31
N ILE A 130 -16.25 -7.29 -11.75
CA ILE A 130 -16.48 -6.20 -10.79
C ILE A 130 -15.61 -6.41 -9.53
N LEU A 131 -15.64 -7.61 -8.94
CA LEU A 131 -14.90 -7.90 -7.72
C LEU A 131 -13.39 -7.84 -7.92
N SER A 132 -12.86 -8.32 -9.05
CA SER A 132 -11.45 -8.24 -9.38
C SER A 132 -10.97 -6.80 -9.64
N GLY A 133 -11.90 -5.88 -9.94
CA GLY A 133 -11.62 -4.46 -10.03
C GLY A 133 -11.21 -3.81 -8.70
N ILE A 134 -11.48 -4.45 -7.56
CA ILE A 134 -10.96 -4.01 -6.25
C ILE A 134 -9.44 -3.94 -6.30
N GLY A 135 -8.77 -4.99 -6.84
CA GLY A 135 -7.33 -5.01 -7.08
C GLY A 135 -6.54 -4.34 -5.96
N VAL A 136 -5.73 -3.35 -6.30
CA VAL A 136 -4.90 -2.60 -5.33
C VAL A 136 -5.69 -1.73 -4.34
N LEU A 137 -6.98 -1.50 -4.57
CA LEU A 137 -7.81 -0.66 -3.70
C LEU A 137 -8.12 -1.30 -2.34
N TRP A 138 -7.82 -2.58 -2.15
CA TRP A 138 -8.00 -3.29 -0.88
C TRP A 138 -7.40 -2.53 0.32
N TYR A 139 -6.25 -1.88 0.14
CA TYR A 139 -5.60 -1.11 1.20
C TYR A 139 -6.45 0.08 1.66
N ILE A 140 -7.02 0.86 0.73
CA ILE A 140 -7.85 2.02 1.10
C ILE A 140 -9.21 1.63 1.66
N GLN A 141 -9.75 0.45 1.29
CA GLN A 141 -10.95 -0.11 1.93
C GLN A 141 -10.66 -0.45 3.40
N MET A 142 -9.59 -1.21 3.65
CA MET A 142 -9.17 -1.58 4.99
C MET A 142 -8.84 -0.36 5.83
N LEU A 143 -8.11 0.59 5.26
CA LEU A 143 -7.79 1.84 5.93
C LEU A 143 -9.05 2.59 6.34
N TRP A 144 -10.07 2.67 5.49
CA TRP A 144 -11.33 3.33 5.84
C TRP A 144 -12.00 2.68 7.06
N LEU A 145 -12.04 1.34 7.13
CA LEU A 145 -12.55 0.61 8.30
C LEU A 145 -11.73 0.93 9.56
N PHE A 146 -10.41 0.98 9.46
CA PHE A 146 -9.54 1.33 10.59
C PHE A 146 -9.76 2.76 11.09
N LEU A 147 -10.07 3.69 10.20
CA LEU A 147 -10.38 5.07 10.57
C LEU A 147 -11.71 5.18 11.32
N LEU A 148 -12.71 4.37 10.97
CA LEU A 148 -13.96 4.28 11.73
C LEU A 148 -13.71 3.72 13.14
N ALA A 149 -12.98 2.60 13.22
CA ALA A 149 -12.61 1.99 14.51
C ALA A 149 -11.80 2.97 15.37
N LEU A 150 -10.86 3.71 14.78
CA LEU A 150 -10.07 4.72 15.47
C LEU A 150 -10.93 5.80 16.11
N VAL A 151 -11.96 6.30 15.41
CA VAL A 151 -12.86 7.33 15.96
C VAL A 151 -13.64 6.79 17.15
N LEU A 152 -14.05 5.51 17.12
CA LEU A 152 -14.71 4.86 18.27
C LEU A 152 -13.74 4.71 19.46
N ILE A 153 -12.53 4.21 19.22
CA ILE A 153 -11.49 4.09 20.25
C ILE A 153 -11.21 5.45 20.88
N ARG A 154 -11.06 6.50 20.09
CA ARG A 154 -10.75 7.84 20.58
C ARG A 154 -11.83 8.45 21.48
N LYS A 155 -13.10 8.13 21.25
CA LYS A 155 -14.20 8.56 22.12
C LYS A 155 -14.06 8.02 23.56
N VAL A 156 -13.52 6.81 23.69
CA VAL A 156 -13.32 6.14 24.99
C VAL A 156 -11.97 6.52 25.60
N GLU A 157 -10.92 6.52 24.79
CA GLU A 157 -9.52 6.69 25.19
C GLU A 157 -9.23 8.14 25.65
N LYS A 158 -9.82 9.14 25.00
CA LYS A 158 -9.70 10.58 25.34
C LYS A 158 -8.26 11.06 25.52
N ASP A 159 -7.37 10.64 24.63
CA ASP A 159 -5.93 10.95 24.59
C ASP A 159 -5.11 10.45 25.82
N ARG A 160 -5.66 9.58 26.68
CA ARG A 160 -4.94 9.02 27.84
C ARG A 160 -3.80 8.10 27.42
N LEU A 161 -4.11 7.12 26.55
CA LEU A 161 -3.12 6.20 26.01
C LEU A 161 -2.10 6.95 25.13
N TRP A 162 -2.57 7.88 24.31
CA TRP A 162 -1.69 8.70 23.49
C TRP A 162 -0.68 9.45 24.34
N ASN A 163 -1.10 10.14 25.42
CA ASN A 163 -0.19 10.85 26.32
C ASN A 163 0.79 9.91 27.03
N LEU A 164 0.37 8.69 27.39
CA LEU A 164 1.25 7.68 27.99
C LEU A 164 2.36 7.27 27.00
N CYS A 165 2.01 7.09 25.73
CA CYS A 165 2.94 6.66 24.69
C CYS A 165 3.99 7.71 24.30
N LYS A 166 3.84 8.96 24.73
CA LYS A 166 4.84 10.02 24.52
C LYS A 166 6.22 9.67 25.06
N LYS A 167 6.27 8.89 26.15
CA LYS A 167 7.52 8.46 26.81
C LYS A 167 8.12 7.17 26.25
N THR A 168 7.62 6.68 25.11
CA THR A 168 8.09 5.43 24.50
C THR A 168 9.55 5.55 24.07
N GLY A 169 10.43 4.84 24.75
CA GLY A 169 11.85 4.73 24.41
C GLY A 169 12.15 3.49 23.58
N ILE A 170 13.43 3.29 23.27
CA ILE A 170 13.90 2.17 22.42
C ILE A 170 13.50 0.79 22.97
N VAL A 171 13.58 0.56 24.28
CA VAL A 171 13.22 -0.71 24.90
C VAL A 171 11.74 -1.03 24.67
N ALA A 172 10.84 -0.05 24.85
CA ALA A 172 9.42 -0.25 24.60
C ALA A 172 9.13 -0.52 23.12
N ILE A 173 9.83 0.17 22.19
CA ILE A 173 9.72 -0.08 20.76
C ILE A 173 10.11 -1.52 20.41
N LEU A 174 11.19 -2.04 21.00
CA LEU A 174 11.61 -3.43 20.80
C LEU A 174 10.62 -4.41 21.44
N LEU A 175 10.03 -4.07 22.59
CA LEU A 175 9.00 -4.88 23.25
C LEU A 175 7.69 -4.95 22.47
N PHE A 176 7.41 -4.08 21.52
CA PHE A 176 6.28 -4.24 20.61
C PHE A 176 6.45 -5.38 19.60
N THR A 177 7.67 -5.89 19.38
CA THR A 177 7.95 -6.97 18.41
C THR A 177 7.09 -8.23 18.63
N PRO A 178 7.01 -8.84 19.82
CA PRO A 178 6.14 -10.01 20.05
C PRO A 178 4.65 -9.68 19.82
N PHE A 179 4.21 -8.45 20.11
CA PHE A 179 2.83 -8.05 19.85
C PHE A 179 2.54 -7.89 18.35
N VAL A 180 3.51 -7.39 17.56
CA VAL A 180 3.39 -7.35 16.09
C VAL A 180 3.30 -8.77 15.53
N TRP A 181 4.12 -9.69 16.02
CA TRP A 181 4.03 -11.11 15.64
C TRP A 181 2.68 -11.72 16.03
N GLY A 182 2.22 -11.51 17.26
CA GLY A 182 0.92 -11.99 17.74
C GLY A 182 -0.25 -11.42 16.94
N ALA A 183 -0.22 -10.12 16.62
CA ALA A 183 -1.22 -9.47 15.78
C ALA A 183 -1.26 -10.06 14.35
N GLY A 184 -0.12 -10.51 13.83
CA GLY A 184 -0.03 -11.20 12.54
C GLY A 184 -0.66 -12.60 12.54
N GLN A 185 -0.96 -13.20 13.70
CA GLN A 185 -1.59 -14.52 13.78
C GLN A 185 -3.12 -14.45 13.70
N ILE A 186 -3.74 -13.31 13.98
CA ILE A 186 -5.19 -13.15 14.14
C ILE A 186 -5.83 -12.35 13.01
N LEU A 187 -7.13 -12.58 12.80
CA LEU A 187 -7.97 -11.84 11.85
C LEU A 187 -7.41 -11.82 10.41
N ASN A 188 -6.82 -12.93 9.99
CA ASN A 188 -6.40 -13.13 8.61
C ASN A 188 -7.53 -13.80 7.82
N THR A 189 -7.78 -13.32 6.60
CA THR A 189 -8.77 -13.95 5.73
C THR A 189 -8.16 -15.17 5.01
N PRO A 190 -8.87 -16.30 4.95
CA PRO A 190 -8.31 -17.51 4.35
C PRO A 190 -8.27 -17.47 2.82
N VAL A 191 -9.16 -16.73 2.19
CA VAL A 191 -9.32 -16.70 0.72
C VAL A 191 -8.53 -15.57 0.07
N ILE A 192 -8.52 -14.39 0.70
CA ILE A 192 -7.83 -13.21 0.16
C ILE A 192 -6.71 -12.83 1.14
N VAL A 193 -5.55 -13.43 0.96
CA VAL A 193 -4.40 -13.36 1.88
C VAL A 193 -3.84 -11.95 2.15
N VAL A 194 -4.21 -10.96 1.34
CA VAL A 194 -3.81 -9.57 1.58
C VAL A 194 -4.57 -8.92 2.74
N TYR A 195 -5.76 -9.41 3.10
CA TYR A 195 -6.54 -8.87 4.22
C TYR A 195 -6.07 -9.45 5.57
N ARG A 196 -5.00 -8.87 6.11
CA ARG A 196 -4.38 -9.21 7.40
C ARG A 196 -4.79 -8.16 8.43
N PHE A 197 -6.06 -8.20 8.84
CA PHE A 197 -6.66 -7.15 9.69
C PHE A 197 -5.92 -6.97 11.01
N GLY A 198 -5.53 -8.06 11.69
CA GLY A 198 -4.84 -7.99 12.96
C GLY A 198 -3.52 -7.24 12.86
N LEU A 199 -2.63 -7.66 11.95
CA LEU A 199 -1.33 -7.02 11.73
C LEU A 199 -1.49 -5.54 11.37
N TYR A 200 -2.27 -5.26 10.32
CA TYR A 200 -2.32 -3.90 9.77
C TYR A 200 -3.04 -2.93 10.70
N PHE A 201 -4.07 -3.39 11.42
CA PHE A 201 -4.72 -2.56 12.42
C PHE A 201 -3.80 -2.25 13.59
N PHE A 202 -3.05 -3.25 14.08
CA PHE A 202 -2.11 -3.05 15.17
C PHE A 202 -1.01 -2.04 14.81
N VAL A 203 -0.36 -2.20 13.66
CA VAL A 203 0.68 -1.25 13.24
C VAL A 203 0.12 0.14 12.91
N PHE A 204 -1.13 0.22 12.40
CA PHE A 204 -1.84 1.50 12.25
C PHE A 204 -2.05 2.20 13.60
N LEU A 205 -2.45 1.45 14.64
CA LEU A 205 -2.59 1.98 16.00
C LEU A 205 -1.24 2.40 16.60
N LEU A 206 -0.16 1.64 16.37
CA LEU A 206 1.19 2.07 16.74
C LEU A 206 1.56 3.38 16.05
N GLY A 207 1.22 3.54 14.77
CA GLY A 207 1.38 4.81 14.06
C GLY A 207 0.65 5.97 14.74
N TYR A 208 -0.61 5.74 15.14
CA TYR A 208 -1.44 6.76 15.77
C TYR A 208 -1.00 7.10 17.20
N PHE A 209 -0.80 6.08 18.07
CA PHE A 209 -0.57 6.28 19.49
C PHE A 209 0.90 6.49 19.85
N VAL A 210 1.83 5.87 19.11
CA VAL A 210 3.26 5.85 19.45
C VAL A 210 4.07 6.73 18.51
N PHE A 211 4.07 6.42 17.22
CA PHE A 211 4.95 7.08 16.25
C PHE A 211 4.45 8.46 15.77
N SER A 212 3.32 8.95 16.27
CA SER A 212 2.85 10.31 16.03
C SER A 212 3.57 11.35 16.91
N HIS A 213 4.25 10.93 17.97
CA HIS A 213 5.03 11.79 18.86
C HIS A 213 6.39 12.13 18.27
N ASP A 214 6.78 13.41 18.33
CA ASP A 214 8.08 13.85 17.86
C ASP A 214 9.23 13.26 18.70
N GLU A 215 9.02 13.10 20.01
CA GLU A 215 9.98 12.47 20.91
C GLU A 215 10.29 11.03 20.50
N VAL A 216 9.29 10.27 20.07
CA VAL A 216 9.48 8.89 19.61
C VAL A 216 10.16 8.85 18.24
N ILE A 217 9.84 9.81 17.35
CA ILE A 217 10.56 9.94 16.06
C ILE A 217 12.05 10.24 16.32
N GLU A 218 12.42 11.08 17.31
CA GLU A 218 13.82 11.31 17.66
C GLU A 218 14.50 10.01 18.17
N VAL A 219 13.80 9.12 18.87
CA VAL A 219 14.33 7.79 19.21
C VAL A 219 14.62 6.99 17.94
N LEU A 220 13.70 6.97 16.96
CA LEU A 220 13.92 6.25 15.70
C LEU A 220 15.10 6.82 14.90
N LYS A 221 15.26 8.15 14.87
CA LYS A 221 16.40 8.83 14.22
C LYS A 221 17.72 8.45 14.89
N LYS A 222 17.76 8.43 16.24
CA LYS A 222 18.93 8.04 17.02
C LYS A 222 19.34 6.60 16.76
N TRP A 223 18.37 5.66 16.74
CA TRP A 223 18.61 4.24 16.59
C TRP A 223 18.45 3.75 15.14
N PHE A 224 18.47 4.65 14.17
CA PHE A 224 18.30 4.33 12.75
C PHE A 224 19.22 3.21 12.27
N TRP A 225 20.51 3.28 12.61
CA TRP A 225 21.49 2.27 12.17
C TRP A 225 21.25 0.89 12.80
N LEU A 226 20.74 0.84 14.02
CA LEU A 226 20.33 -0.43 14.63
C LEU A 226 19.17 -1.06 13.84
N PHE A 227 18.12 -0.31 13.57
CA PHE A 227 16.98 -0.83 12.82
C PHE A 227 17.35 -1.17 11.37
N LEU A 228 18.20 -0.40 10.72
CA LEU A 228 18.67 -0.68 9.38
C LEU A 228 19.51 -1.96 9.34
N ALA A 229 20.50 -2.10 10.20
CA ALA A 229 21.37 -3.29 10.27
C ALA A 229 20.56 -4.55 10.58
N SER A 230 19.66 -4.47 11.58
CA SER A 230 18.77 -5.59 11.93
C SER A 230 17.86 -5.96 10.76
N SER A 231 17.32 -4.95 10.03
CA SER A 231 16.47 -5.19 8.85
C SER A 231 17.24 -5.88 7.72
N VAL A 232 18.50 -5.50 7.49
CA VAL A 232 19.35 -6.13 6.46
C VAL A 232 19.59 -7.60 6.83
N VAL A 233 19.97 -7.87 8.09
CA VAL A 233 20.19 -9.25 8.55
C VAL A 233 18.91 -10.10 8.41
N LEU A 234 17.79 -9.58 8.87
CA LEU A 234 16.48 -10.27 8.77
C LEU A 234 16.04 -10.46 7.32
N CYS A 235 16.31 -9.48 6.43
CA CYS A 235 16.07 -9.59 5.01
C CYS A 235 16.85 -10.74 4.37
N VAL A 236 18.17 -10.80 4.66
CA VAL A 236 19.04 -11.87 4.15
C VAL A 236 18.55 -13.23 4.65
N LEU A 237 18.24 -13.35 5.94
CA LEU A 237 17.71 -14.59 6.52
C LEU A 237 16.37 -14.98 5.89
N PHE A 238 15.46 -14.01 5.70
CA PHE A 238 14.16 -14.25 5.08
C PHE A 238 14.30 -14.71 3.63
N CYS A 239 15.12 -14.04 2.84
CA CYS A 239 15.40 -14.43 1.46
C CYS A 239 16.05 -15.80 1.38
N TRP A 240 17.05 -16.08 2.22
CA TRP A 240 17.73 -17.37 2.25
C TRP A 240 16.80 -18.53 2.60
N MET A 241 15.87 -18.33 3.55
CA MET A 241 14.96 -19.38 3.99
C MET A 241 13.77 -19.62 3.05
N PHE A 242 13.29 -18.58 2.39
CA PHE A 242 11.99 -18.62 1.71
C PHE A 242 12.04 -18.28 0.20
N PHE A 243 13.22 -17.99 -0.36
CA PHE A 243 13.32 -17.76 -1.80
C PHE A 243 12.89 -19.02 -2.58
N GLY A 244 12.04 -18.82 -3.60
CA GLY A 244 11.43 -19.90 -4.38
C GLY A 244 10.11 -20.44 -3.83
N PHE A 245 9.67 -19.96 -2.64
CA PHE A 245 8.34 -20.27 -2.11
C PHE A 245 7.41 -19.08 -2.25
N ASN A 246 6.10 -19.31 -2.31
CA ASN A 246 5.14 -18.22 -2.33
C ASN A 246 5.15 -17.48 -0.97
N TYR A 247 5.89 -16.37 -0.91
CA TYR A 247 6.05 -15.55 0.29
C TYR A 247 4.72 -14.92 0.79
N ALA A 248 3.69 -14.86 -0.06
CA ALA A 248 2.39 -14.33 0.30
C ALA A 248 1.48 -15.37 0.96
N ASP A 249 1.80 -16.65 0.87
CA ASP A 249 0.98 -17.74 1.38
C ASP A 249 1.24 -18.04 2.87
N ASN A 250 0.25 -18.70 3.46
CA ASN A 250 0.38 -19.31 4.77
C ASN A 250 1.23 -20.61 4.64
N PRO A 251 2.22 -20.88 5.53
CA PRO A 251 2.46 -20.15 6.78
C PRO A 251 3.46 -18.99 6.68
N ILE A 252 4.11 -18.71 5.53
CA ILE A 252 5.27 -17.82 5.42
C ILE A 252 4.99 -16.43 5.97
N TYR A 253 3.87 -15.79 5.58
CA TYR A 253 3.53 -14.46 6.07
C TYR A 253 3.21 -14.37 7.56
N LYS A 254 3.05 -15.49 8.26
CA LYS A 254 2.87 -15.58 9.71
C LYS A 254 4.16 -15.86 10.48
N THR A 255 5.24 -16.16 9.78
CA THR A 255 6.53 -16.45 10.43
C THR A 255 7.07 -15.23 11.17
N PRO A 256 7.79 -15.43 12.28
CA PRO A 256 8.52 -14.34 12.92
C PRO A 256 9.46 -13.61 11.94
N HIS A 257 10.14 -14.35 11.05
CA HIS A 257 11.06 -13.80 10.06
C HIS A 257 10.37 -12.75 9.18
N PHE A 258 9.17 -13.05 8.66
CA PHE A 258 8.38 -12.12 7.85
C PHE A 258 7.94 -10.89 8.66
N LEU A 259 7.33 -11.14 9.83
CA LEU A 259 6.65 -10.08 10.60
C LEU A 259 7.64 -9.16 11.31
N VAL A 260 8.70 -9.70 11.91
CA VAL A 260 9.74 -8.92 12.58
C VAL A 260 10.57 -8.15 11.56
N TYR A 261 10.92 -8.79 10.44
CA TYR A 261 11.56 -8.08 9.32
C TYR A 261 10.72 -6.90 8.84
N GLY A 262 9.43 -7.13 8.56
CA GLY A 262 8.52 -6.09 8.12
C GLY A 262 8.41 -4.92 9.10
N TYR A 263 8.37 -5.20 10.40
CA TYR A 263 8.32 -4.18 11.44
C TYR A 263 9.62 -3.37 11.50
N PHE A 264 10.79 -4.04 11.60
CA PHE A 264 12.08 -3.36 11.73
C PHE A 264 12.42 -2.54 10.47
N ALA A 265 12.17 -3.07 9.30
CA ALA A 265 12.34 -2.35 8.05
C ALA A 265 11.45 -1.09 7.98
N SER A 266 10.19 -1.19 8.45
CA SER A 266 9.31 -0.02 8.55
C SER A 266 9.86 1.04 9.51
N LEU A 267 10.41 0.65 10.67
CA LEU A 267 11.01 1.58 11.62
C LEU A 267 12.30 2.21 11.09
N ALA A 268 13.14 1.43 10.42
CA ALA A 268 14.34 1.92 9.74
C ALA A 268 13.95 2.96 8.67
N PHE A 269 12.91 2.67 7.89
CA PHE A 269 12.45 3.58 6.86
C PHE A 269 11.92 4.90 7.44
N ILE A 270 11.10 4.84 8.50
CA ILE A 270 10.58 6.04 9.18
C ILE A 270 11.71 6.84 9.80
N GLY A 271 12.60 6.20 10.55
CA GLY A 271 13.76 6.85 11.20
C GLY A 271 14.71 7.48 10.19
N GLY A 272 15.02 6.76 9.11
CA GLY A 272 15.89 7.22 8.03
C GLY A 272 15.29 8.41 7.28
N MET A 273 14.01 8.32 6.90
CA MET A 273 13.34 9.41 6.21
C MET A 273 13.14 10.64 7.10
N ALA A 274 12.87 10.48 8.39
CA ALA A 274 12.81 11.58 9.33
C ALA A 274 14.19 12.26 9.55
N LYS A 275 15.27 11.49 9.43
CA LYS A 275 16.66 11.98 9.62
C LYS A 275 17.25 12.62 8.37
N TYR A 276 17.01 12.01 7.20
CA TYR A 276 17.68 12.38 5.95
C TYR A 276 16.72 12.81 4.84
N GLY A 277 15.44 12.45 4.93
CA GLY A 277 14.44 12.62 3.87
C GLY A 277 13.38 13.69 4.17
N ASP A 278 13.54 14.52 5.21
CA ASP A 278 12.60 15.62 5.53
C ASP A 278 12.86 16.85 4.65
N VAL A 279 12.85 16.62 3.33
CA VAL A 279 13.16 17.63 2.31
C VAL A 279 11.92 17.91 1.44
N SER A 280 11.83 19.17 0.96
CA SER A 280 10.82 19.58 -0.03
C SER A 280 11.51 20.31 -1.17
N ASN A 281 11.28 19.83 -2.38
CA ASN A 281 11.72 20.44 -3.63
C ASN A 281 10.67 20.21 -4.72
N GLY A 282 10.87 20.78 -5.90
CA GLY A 282 9.91 20.67 -7.00
C GLY A 282 9.55 19.22 -7.38
N PHE A 283 10.53 18.31 -7.33
CA PHE A 283 10.30 16.88 -7.63
C PHE A 283 9.47 16.19 -6.54
N THR A 284 9.84 16.35 -5.26
CA THR A 284 9.11 15.70 -4.16
C THR A 284 7.68 16.23 -4.04
N GLU A 285 7.45 17.51 -4.30
CA GLU A 285 6.10 18.09 -4.35
C GLU A 285 5.30 17.56 -5.53
N TRP A 286 5.94 17.43 -6.70
CA TRP A 286 5.33 16.87 -7.89
C TRP A 286 4.88 15.42 -7.67
N MET A 287 5.74 14.58 -7.06
CA MET A 287 5.45 13.20 -6.70
C MET A 287 4.34 13.12 -5.64
N THR A 288 4.42 13.92 -4.57
CA THR A 288 3.41 13.95 -3.50
C THR A 288 2.01 14.25 -4.04
N LYS A 289 1.88 15.20 -4.96
CA LYS A 289 0.58 15.57 -5.57
C LYS A 289 0.00 14.45 -6.45
N ARG A 290 0.83 13.55 -6.97
CA ARG A 290 0.45 12.50 -7.94
C ARG A 290 0.44 11.09 -7.37
N SER A 291 1.02 10.89 -6.19
CA SER A 291 1.19 9.56 -5.58
C SER A 291 -0.12 8.78 -5.44
N PHE A 292 -1.23 9.46 -5.12
CA PHE A 292 -2.52 8.78 -5.01
C PHE A 292 -3.05 8.30 -6.38
N GLY A 293 -2.95 9.11 -7.42
CA GLY A 293 -3.30 8.69 -8.79
C GLY A 293 -2.37 7.57 -9.29
N LEU A 294 -1.06 7.67 -9.00
CA LEU A 294 -0.11 6.60 -9.29
C LEU A 294 -0.54 5.28 -8.61
N TYR A 295 -0.91 5.36 -7.32
CA TYR A 295 -1.42 4.20 -6.58
C TYR A 295 -2.70 3.61 -7.19
N VAL A 296 -3.65 4.42 -7.63
CA VAL A 296 -4.93 3.93 -8.15
C VAL A 296 -4.81 3.27 -9.52
N PHE A 297 -3.94 3.79 -10.41
CA PHE A 297 -3.94 3.42 -11.82
C PHE A 297 -2.78 2.54 -12.28
N HIS A 298 -1.69 2.40 -11.50
CA HIS A 298 -0.49 1.69 -11.97
C HIS A 298 -0.77 0.25 -12.40
N TYR A 299 -1.62 -0.46 -11.64
CA TYR A 299 -1.84 -1.88 -11.88
C TYR A 299 -2.58 -2.13 -13.19
N LEU A 300 -3.45 -1.20 -13.63
CA LEU A 300 -4.09 -1.29 -14.94
C LEU A 300 -3.06 -1.21 -16.09
N GLY A 301 -2.11 -0.28 -15.99
CA GLY A 301 -1.04 -0.19 -16.98
C GLY A 301 -0.17 -1.45 -17.03
N ILE A 302 0.21 -1.97 -15.85
CA ILE A 302 1.01 -3.20 -15.70
C ILE A 302 0.27 -4.40 -16.27
N SER A 303 -0.95 -4.67 -15.82
CA SER A 303 -1.70 -5.86 -16.18
C SER A 303 -2.16 -5.85 -17.63
N ALA A 304 -2.52 -4.68 -18.19
CA ALA A 304 -2.88 -4.55 -19.60
C ALA A 304 -1.69 -4.81 -20.50
N PHE A 305 -0.52 -4.23 -20.20
CA PHE A 305 0.70 -4.53 -20.96
C PHE A 305 1.08 -6.01 -20.86
N ALA A 306 1.01 -6.57 -19.67
CA ALA A 306 1.31 -7.98 -19.45
C ALA A 306 0.38 -8.91 -20.23
N LEU A 307 -0.93 -8.64 -20.24
CA LEU A 307 -1.92 -9.44 -20.96
C LEU A 307 -1.76 -9.36 -22.48
N TYR A 308 -1.63 -8.14 -23.03
CA TYR A 308 -1.74 -7.94 -24.47
C TYR A 308 -0.39 -7.94 -25.21
N ILE A 309 0.73 -7.74 -24.50
CA ILE A 309 2.06 -7.64 -25.13
C ILE A 309 3.02 -8.72 -24.63
N ALA A 310 3.17 -8.85 -23.29
CA ALA A 310 4.18 -9.78 -22.76
C ALA A 310 3.73 -11.24 -22.83
N LYS A 311 2.47 -11.55 -22.44
CA LYS A 311 1.93 -12.92 -22.45
C LYS A 311 1.92 -13.55 -23.86
N PRO A 312 1.57 -12.83 -24.94
CA PRO A 312 1.70 -13.34 -26.31
C PRO A 312 3.14 -13.45 -26.82
N GLY A 313 4.14 -13.00 -26.07
CA GLY A 313 5.55 -13.05 -26.49
C GLY A 313 5.94 -12.03 -27.56
N LEU A 314 5.22 -10.91 -27.69
CA LEU A 314 5.48 -9.88 -28.70
C LEU A 314 6.79 -9.13 -28.46
N VAL A 315 7.35 -9.22 -27.25
CA VAL A 315 8.63 -8.61 -26.87
C VAL A 315 9.45 -9.60 -26.01
N PRO A 316 10.80 -9.51 -26.06
CA PRO A 316 11.66 -10.35 -25.24
C PRO A 316 11.43 -10.15 -23.73
N PRO A 317 11.77 -11.15 -22.88
CA PRO A 317 11.51 -11.09 -21.42
C PRO A 317 12.08 -9.85 -20.73
N ILE A 318 13.35 -9.48 -21.01
CA ILE A 318 13.97 -8.29 -20.40
C ILE A 318 13.23 -7.01 -20.81
N ALA A 319 12.89 -6.88 -22.10
CA ALA A 319 12.11 -5.75 -22.59
C ALA A 319 10.70 -5.72 -21.95
N SER A 320 10.09 -6.88 -21.69
CA SER A 320 8.80 -6.97 -20.98
C SER A 320 8.85 -6.32 -19.61
N TYR A 321 9.88 -6.57 -18.79
CA TYR A 321 10.04 -5.90 -17.49
C TYR A 321 10.15 -4.38 -17.63
N ILE A 322 11.05 -3.90 -18.51
CA ILE A 322 11.29 -2.47 -18.71
C ILE A 322 10.04 -1.76 -19.22
N LEU A 323 9.39 -2.31 -20.24
CA LEU A 323 8.21 -1.71 -20.83
C LEU A 323 7.00 -1.79 -19.90
N THR A 324 6.91 -2.81 -19.04
CA THR A 324 5.89 -2.88 -18.00
C THR A 324 6.09 -1.81 -16.91
N ILE A 325 7.36 -1.49 -16.55
CA ILE A 325 7.65 -0.34 -15.68
C ILE A 325 7.14 0.96 -16.32
N VAL A 326 7.46 1.17 -17.60
CA VAL A 326 7.01 2.34 -18.35
C VAL A 326 5.48 2.39 -18.43
N ALA A 327 4.82 1.26 -18.69
CA ALA A 327 3.35 1.17 -18.75
C ALA A 327 2.72 1.45 -17.38
N GLY A 328 3.30 0.95 -16.29
CA GLY A 328 2.83 1.19 -14.91
C GLY A 328 2.91 2.67 -14.52
N PHE A 329 4.07 3.29 -14.66
CA PHE A 329 4.25 4.71 -14.31
C PHE A 329 3.61 5.65 -15.32
N GLY A 330 3.87 5.44 -16.62
CA GLY A 330 3.35 6.29 -17.70
C GLY A 330 1.85 6.17 -17.85
N GLY A 331 1.31 4.95 -17.84
CA GLY A 331 -0.13 4.70 -17.88
C GLY A 331 -0.86 5.34 -16.70
N ALA A 332 -0.32 5.18 -15.49
CA ALA A 332 -0.90 5.83 -14.30
C ALA A 332 -0.85 7.36 -14.38
N TYR A 333 0.25 7.92 -14.89
CA TYR A 333 0.36 9.37 -15.07
C TYR A 333 -0.67 9.89 -16.08
N LEU A 334 -0.81 9.24 -17.24
CA LEU A 334 -1.78 9.61 -18.28
C LEU A 334 -3.21 9.47 -17.78
N LEU A 335 -3.58 8.36 -17.15
CA LEU A 335 -4.90 8.14 -16.59
C LEU A 335 -5.23 9.17 -15.51
N ASN A 336 -4.29 9.45 -14.62
CA ASN A 336 -4.48 10.49 -13.61
C ASN A 336 -4.69 11.88 -14.24
N ALA A 337 -3.97 12.21 -15.30
CA ALA A 337 -4.11 13.48 -16.01
C ALA A 337 -5.49 13.62 -16.71
N ILE A 338 -6.00 12.54 -17.31
CA ILE A 338 -7.29 12.50 -17.98
C ILE A 338 -8.42 12.53 -16.95
N ILE A 339 -8.41 11.58 -16.01
CA ILE A 339 -9.49 11.38 -15.02
C ILE A 339 -9.64 12.59 -14.10
N SER A 340 -8.55 13.26 -13.73
CA SER A 340 -8.61 14.46 -12.88
C SER A 340 -9.29 15.66 -13.53
N ARG A 341 -9.39 15.69 -14.87
CA ARG A 341 -10.07 16.76 -15.63
C ARG A 341 -11.57 16.57 -15.74
N ILE A 342 -12.07 15.34 -15.61
CA ILE A 342 -13.49 15.01 -15.77
C ILE A 342 -14.15 15.03 -14.37
N PRO A 343 -15.08 15.97 -14.08
CA PRO A 343 -15.56 16.21 -12.72
C PRO A 343 -16.15 14.98 -12.02
N PHE A 344 -16.95 14.17 -12.73
CA PHE A 344 -17.53 12.94 -12.17
C PHE A 344 -16.46 11.91 -11.84
N TRP A 345 -15.57 11.58 -12.78
CA TRP A 345 -14.53 10.57 -12.55
C TRP A 345 -13.46 11.04 -11.57
N ARG A 346 -13.12 12.33 -11.55
CA ARG A 346 -12.25 12.90 -10.52
C ARG A 346 -12.78 12.65 -9.12
N TRP A 347 -14.09 12.77 -8.92
CA TRP A 347 -14.72 12.48 -7.64
C TRP A 347 -14.86 10.97 -7.41
N ALA A 348 -15.41 10.23 -8.37
CA ALA A 348 -15.71 8.80 -8.23
C ALA A 348 -14.45 7.94 -8.09
N VAL A 349 -13.36 8.27 -8.82
CA VAL A 349 -12.15 7.42 -8.90
C VAL A 349 -11.01 7.94 -8.03
N LEU A 350 -10.88 9.26 -7.88
CA LEU A 350 -9.81 9.88 -7.10
C LEU A 350 -10.28 10.47 -5.76
N GLY A 351 -11.56 10.42 -5.45
CA GLY A 351 -12.11 10.99 -4.20
C GLY A 351 -11.87 12.50 -4.06
N ILE A 352 -11.73 13.23 -5.17
CA ILE A 352 -11.49 14.66 -5.15
C ILE A 352 -12.81 15.38 -5.44
N SER A 353 -13.43 15.96 -4.38
CA SER A 353 -14.61 16.80 -4.51
C SER A 353 -14.28 18.15 -5.15
N LYS A 354 -15.29 18.79 -5.79
CA LYS A 354 -15.16 20.19 -6.24
C LYS A 354 -14.66 21.05 -5.08
N LYS A 355 -13.61 21.86 -5.29
CA LYS A 355 -13.35 22.98 -4.41
C LYS A 355 -14.63 23.82 -4.35
N LYS A 356 -15.17 24.08 -3.16
CA LYS A 356 -16.03 25.24 -2.99
C LYS A 356 -15.17 26.43 -3.40
N GLU A 357 -15.50 27.08 -4.50
CA GLU A 357 -14.99 28.41 -4.77
C GLU A 357 -15.26 29.21 -3.51
N ALA A 358 -14.20 29.73 -2.89
CA ALA A 358 -14.35 30.70 -1.83
C ALA A 358 -15.17 31.82 -2.47
N LYS A 359 -16.43 31.97 -2.06
CA LYS A 359 -17.18 33.18 -2.32
C LYS A 359 -16.32 34.31 -1.76
N ASN A 360 -15.66 35.05 -2.66
CA ASN A 360 -15.13 36.34 -2.32
C ASN A 360 -16.32 37.15 -1.80
N VAL A 361 -16.45 37.22 -0.49
CA VAL A 361 -17.25 38.25 0.15
C VAL A 361 -16.45 39.54 -0.05
N LYS A 362 -16.70 40.19 -1.18
CA LYS A 362 -16.53 41.63 -1.28
C LYS A 362 -17.72 42.20 -0.53
N GLY A 363 -17.45 42.85 0.57
CA GLY A 363 -18.31 43.66 1.36
C GLY A 363 -17.45 44.41 2.36
#